data_bfbf1210220be867788ebfba568b44c2
#
_entry.id   bfbf1210220be867788ebfba568b44c2
#
_cell.length_a   1.000
_cell.length_b   1.000
_cell.length_c   1.000
_cell.angle_alpha   90.00
_cell.angle_beta   90.00
_cell.angle_gamma   90.00
#
_symmetry.space_group_name_H-M   'P 1'
#
loop_
_entity.id
_entity.type
_entity.pdbx_description
1 polymer ?
#
loop_
_entity_poly.entity_id
_entity_poly.type
_entity_poly.pdbx_seq_one_letter_code
_entity_poly.pdbx_strand_id
1 'polypeptide(L)'
;MGGGWPGRGRQIMLGAMELDEFRTSLAGDTPPEGLGLALQALWWAAKGDWDKAHECAQAKEDAAGCWVHAYLHRREGDADNAGYWYRRAKKPVATNALEEEWAATAGALLQAPGE
;
A
#
# COMPACT_ATOMS: atom_id res chain seq x y z
N MET A 1 -21.89 -18.84 -17.93
CA MET A 1 -21.51 -18.79 -17.94
C MET A 1 -20.77 -18.45 -17.81
N GLY A 2 -20.80 -18.35 -17.75
CA GLY A 2 -20.27 -18.01 -17.81
C GLY A 2 -19.65 -17.76 -17.44
N GLY A 3 -19.61 -17.80 -17.57
CA GLY A 3 -19.03 -17.53 -17.35
C GLY A 3 -18.41 -17.39 -16.80
N GLY A 4 -18.35 -17.49 -16.73
CA GLY A 4 -17.82 -17.35 -16.26
C GLY A 4 -17.17 -17.10 -15.79
N TRP A 5 -17.27 -17.22 -15.76
CA TRP A 5 -16.58 -16.92 -15.49
C TRP A 5 -15.60 -16.96 -14.81
N PRO A 6 -15.50 -17.21 -14.98
CA PRO A 6 -14.48 -17.66 -14.20
C PRO A 6 -13.88 -16.61 -13.47
N GLY A 7 -13.26 -15.88 -13.97
CA GLY A 7 -12.65 -14.89 -13.25
C GLY A 7 -13.53 -14.30 -12.29
N ARG A 8 -14.72 -14.56 -12.44
CA ARG A 8 -15.59 -14.06 -11.62
C ARG A 8 -15.51 -14.47 -10.32
N GLY A 9 -15.01 -15.57 -10.02
CA GLY A 9 -14.92 -16.00 -8.67
C GLY A 9 -14.31 -15.00 -7.79
N ARG A 10 -13.36 -14.30 -8.26
CA ARG A 10 -12.71 -13.41 -7.45
C ARG A 10 -13.53 -12.34 -7.02
N GLN A 11 -14.46 -11.96 -7.80
CA GLN A 11 -15.22 -10.90 -7.40
C GLN A 11 -16.02 -11.18 -6.25
N ILE A 12 -16.26 -12.39 -5.99
CA ILE A 12 -17.00 -12.72 -4.85
C ILE A 12 -16.28 -12.42 -3.63
N MET A 13 -15.02 -12.21 -3.72
CA MET A 13 -14.27 -11.83 -2.56
C MET A 13 -14.65 -10.46 -2.11
N LEU A 14 -15.60 -9.90 -2.73
CA LEU A 14 -16.18 -8.72 -2.22
C LEU A 14 -15.29 -7.63 -1.85
N GLY A 15 -14.80 -7.00 -2.76
CA GLY A 15 -14.02 -5.85 -2.51
C GLY A 15 -12.54 -6.09 -2.43
N ALA A 16 -12.13 -7.32 -2.46
CA ALA A 16 -10.69 -7.54 -2.50
C ALA A 16 -10.18 -7.06 -3.83
N MET A 17 -9.26 -6.13 -3.80
CA MET A 17 -8.67 -5.59 -5.02
C MET A 17 -7.34 -6.29 -5.26
N GLU A 18 -7.07 -6.63 -6.51
CA GLU A 18 -5.80 -7.22 -6.85
C GLU A 18 -4.77 -6.12 -7.08
N LEU A 19 -3.51 -6.47 -6.96
CA LEU A 19 -2.44 -5.50 -7.17
C LEU A 19 -2.51 -4.86 -8.55
N ASP A 20 -2.83 -5.65 -9.58
CA ASP A 20 -2.94 -5.08 -10.92
C ASP A 20 -4.04 -4.04 -11.01
N GLU A 21 -5.14 -4.27 -10.33
CA GLU A 21 -6.23 -3.29 -10.31
C GLU A 21 -5.80 -2.03 -9.57
N PHE A 22 -5.05 -2.21 -8.49
CA PHE A 22 -4.55 -1.09 -7.72
C PHE A 22 -3.60 -0.24 -8.60
N ARG A 23 -2.72 -0.90 -9.34
CA ARG A 23 -1.84 -0.19 -10.26
C ARG A 23 -2.59 0.53 -11.35
N THR A 24 -3.60 -0.12 -11.93
CA THR A 24 -4.39 0.49 -12.97
C THR A 24 -5.09 1.74 -12.46
N SER A 25 -5.51 1.73 -11.21
CA SER A 25 -6.22 2.87 -10.64
C SER A 25 -5.35 4.13 -10.57
N LEU A 26 -4.03 3.97 -10.67
CA LEU A 26 -3.14 5.12 -10.62
C LEU A 26 -3.34 6.07 -11.81
N ALA A 27 -4.03 5.64 -12.85
CA ALA A 27 -4.35 6.54 -13.95
C ALA A 27 -5.39 7.59 -13.56
N GLY A 28 -6.12 7.36 -12.48
CA GLY A 28 -7.11 8.33 -12.02
C GLY A 28 -6.50 9.41 -11.15
N ASP A 29 -7.33 10.30 -10.66
CA ASP A 29 -6.88 11.44 -9.87
C ASP A 29 -6.94 11.22 -8.37
N THR A 30 -7.70 10.23 -7.94
CA THR A 30 -7.84 9.95 -6.51
C THR A 30 -7.83 8.45 -6.30
N PRO A 31 -7.47 8.00 -5.08
CA PRO A 31 -7.45 6.56 -4.83
C PRO A 31 -8.85 5.95 -4.90
N PRO A 32 -8.94 4.68 -5.21
CA PRO A 32 -10.23 3.99 -5.17
C PRO A 32 -10.86 4.10 -3.79
N GLU A 33 -12.18 4.14 -3.75
CA GLU A 33 -12.88 4.20 -2.48
C GLU A 33 -12.73 2.90 -1.72
N GLY A 34 -12.79 3.01 -0.42
CA GLY A 34 -12.77 1.82 0.43
C GLY A 34 -11.40 1.34 0.85
N LEU A 35 -10.35 1.99 0.40
CA LEU A 35 -9.00 1.57 0.79
C LEU A 35 -8.63 2.15 2.14
N GLY A 36 -7.91 1.36 2.93
CA GLY A 36 -7.39 1.86 4.18
C GLY A 36 -6.33 2.93 3.98
N LEU A 37 -6.02 3.64 5.04
CA LEU A 37 -5.09 4.77 4.94
C LEU A 37 -3.69 4.37 4.47
N ALA A 38 -3.21 3.20 4.88
CA ALA A 38 -1.90 2.76 4.44
C ALA A 38 -1.84 2.55 2.93
N LEU A 39 -2.89 1.96 2.36
CA LEU A 39 -2.94 1.78 0.92
C LEU A 39 -3.10 3.11 0.21
N GLN A 40 -3.86 4.04 0.79
CA GLN A 40 -3.97 5.37 0.21
C GLN A 40 -2.62 6.05 0.20
N ALA A 41 -1.83 5.87 1.25
CA ALA A 41 -0.49 6.45 1.30
C ALA A 41 0.39 5.91 0.18
N LEU A 42 0.34 4.60 -0.05
CA LEU A 42 1.11 4.01 -1.15
C LEU A 42 0.63 4.53 -2.51
N TRP A 43 -0.67 4.75 -2.64
CA TRP A 43 -1.24 5.27 -3.86
C TRP A 43 -0.70 6.67 -4.16
N TRP A 44 -0.75 7.55 -3.15
CA TRP A 44 -0.25 8.90 -3.33
C TRP A 44 1.27 8.93 -3.56
N ALA A 45 1.99 8.02 -2.91
CA ALA A 45 3.43 7.92 -3.13
C ALA A 45 3.74 7.58 -4.59
N ALA A 46 2.97 6.67 -5.18
CA ALA A 46 3.17 6.31 -6.57
C ALA A 46 2.82 7.46 -7.51
N LYS A 47 1.89 8.32 -7.10
CA LYS A 47 1.54 9.50 -7.89
C LYS A 47 2.55 10.63 -7.70
N GLY A 48 3.47 10.48 -6.78
CA GLY A 48 4.45 11.52 -6.50
C GLY A 48 3.97 12.62 -5.57
N ASP A 49 2.79 12.45 -4.96
CA ASP A 49 2.27 13.43 -4.03
C ASP A 49 2.72 13.09 -2.63
N TRP A 50 3.90 13.60 -2.28
CA TRP A 50 4.57 13.26 -1.06
C TRP A 50 3.84 13.69 0.19
N ASP A 51 3.26 14.88 0.15
CA ASP A 51 2.55 15.39 1.31
C ASP A 51 1.33 14.55 1.63
N LYS A 52 0.54 14.20 0.62
CA LYS A 52 -0.63 13.38 0.86
C LYS A 52 -0.25 11.98 1.30
N ALA A 53 0.85 11.44 0.76
CA ALA A 53 1.29 10.12 1.18
C ALA A 53 1.63 10.13 2.67
N HIS A 54 2.36 11.14 3.12
CA HIS A 54 2.72 11.23 4.54
C HIS A 54 1.51 11.45 5.42
N GLU A 55 0.59 12.30 5.00
CA GLU A 55 -0.62 12.52 5.77
C GLU A 55 -1.38 11.24 6.00
N CYS A 56 -1.52 10.44 4.95
CA CYS A 56 -2.23 9.18 5.09
C CYS A 56 -1.48 8.20 5.98
N ALA A 57 -0.17 8.11 5.83
CA ALA A 57 0.61 7.16 6.62
C ALA A 57 0.61 7.53 8.09
N GLN A 58 0.60 8.83 8.40
CA GLN A 58 0.64 9.30 9.78
C GLN A 58 -0.71 9.32 10.46
N ALA A 59 -1.78 9.30 9.69
CA ALA A 59 -3.11 9.46 10.26
C ALA A 59 -3.48 8.33 11.21
N LYS A 60 -2.87 7.17 11.04
CA LYS A 60 -3.16 6.04 11.89
C LYS A 60 -1.88 5.25 12.09
N GLU A 61 -1.39 5.22 13.31
CA GLU A 61 -0.12 4.56 13.61
C GLU A 61 -0.28 3.10 13.98
N ASP A 62 -1.07 2.38 13.21
CA ASP A 62 -1.14 0.94 13.37
C ASP A 62 0.03 0.31 12.60
N ALA A 63 0.10 -1.02 12.61
CA ALA A 63 1.21 -1.71 11.99
C ALA A 63 1.31 -1.37 10.50
N ALA A 64 0.18 -1.30 9.82
CA ALA A 64 0.18 -1.00 8.39
C ALA A 64 0.66 0.42 8.13
N GLY A 65 0.19 1.38 8.93
CA GLY A 65 0.61 2.77 8.79
C GLY A 65 2.10 2.93 9.04
N CYS A 66 2.60 2.29 10.08
CA CYS A 66 4.02 2.35 10.38
C CYS A 66 4.86 1.72 9.29
N TRP A 67 4.39 0.63 8.70
CA TRP A 67 5.12 -0.04 7.63
C TRP A 67 5.24 0.86 6.41
N VAL A 68 4.15 1.49 6.01
CA VAL A 68 4.19 2.39 4.86
C VAL A 68 5.01 3.63 5.18
N HIS A 69 4.92 4.14 6.42
CA HIS A 69 5.71 5.28 6.82
C HIS A 69 7.21 4.97 6.68
N ALA A 70 7.61 3.74 7.03
CA ALA A 70 8.99 3.31 6.84
C ALA A 70 9.40 3.37 5.37
N TYR A 71 8.54 2.88 4.49
CA TYR A 71 8.80 2.92 3.07
C TYR A 71 8.97 4.36 2.58
N LEU A 72 8.13 5.27 3.07
CA LEU A 72 8.24 6.66 2.64
C LEU A 72 9.57 7.26 3.06
N HIS A 73 10.02 7.01 4.28
CA HIS A 73 11.32 7.53 4.71
C HIS A 73 12.46 6.89 3.94
N ARG A 74 12.33 5.61 3.61
CA ARG A 74 13.35 4.96 2.80
C ARG A 74 13.45 5.62 1.43
N ARG A 75 12.33 5.96 0.82
CA ARG A 75 12.34 6.63 -0.48
C ARG A 75 12.98 8.00 -0.41
N GLU A 76 12.86 8.66 0.74
CA GLU A 76 13.47 9.96 0.92
C GLU A 76 14.97 9.87 1.15
N GLY A 77 15.50 8.67 1.34
CA GLY A 77 16.90 8.51 1.67
C GLY A 77 17.18 8.65 3.15
N ASP A 78 16.15 8.60 4.00
CA ASP A 78 16.28 8.77 5.43
C ASP A 78 16.27 7.40 6.10
N ALA A 79 17.39 6.71 6.04
CA ALA A 79 17.47 5.33 6.50
C ALA A 79 17.23 5.19 8.00
N ASP A 80 17.68 6.16 8.78
CA ASP A 80 17.53 6.06 10.22
C ASP A 80 16.07 6.13 10.63
N ASN A 81 15.32 7.07 10.06
CA ASN A 81 13.89 7.14 10.34
C ASN A 81 13.16 5.95 9.77
N ALA A 82 13.58 5.47 8.59
CA ALA A 82 12.95 4.28 8.04
C ALA A 82 13.12 3.11 9.01
N GLY A 83 14.32 2.94 9.57
CA GLY A 83 14.56 1.86 10.52
C GLY A 83 13.66 1.93 11.73
N TYR A 84 13.46 3.14 12.25
CA TYR A 84 12.58 3.34 13.38
C TYR A 84 11.15 2.85 13.07
N TRP A 85 10.63 3.21 11.89
CA TRP A 85 9.27 2.84 11.55
C TRP A 85 9.14 1.37 11.19
N TYR A 86 10.18 0.76 10.57
CA TYR A 86 10.16 -0.69 10.36
C TYR A 86 10.07 -1.42 11.69
N ARG A 87 10.82 -0.96 12.69
CA ARG A 87 10.77 -1.61 14.00
C ARG A 87 9.39 -1.49 14.61
N ARG A 88 8.77 -0.33 14.49
CA ARG A 88 7.42 -0.15 15.03
C ARG A 88 6.40 -1.01 14.29
N ALA A 89 6.63 -1.25 13.01
CA ALA A 89 5.75 -2.11 12.22
C ALA A 89 6.03 -3.59 12.44
N LYS A 90 7.13 -3.89 13.11
CA LYS A 90 7.59 -5.27 13.32
C LYS A 90 7.89 -5.92 11.98
N LYS A 91 8.52 -5.18 11.10
CA LYS A 91 8.92 -5.65 9.79
C LYS A 91 10.42 -5.49 9.63
N PRO A 92 11.05 -6.38 8.87
CA PRO A 92 12.48 -6.22 8.61
C PRO A 92 12.71 -5.01 7.71
N VAL A 93 13.87 -4.39 7.86
CA VAL A 93 14.24 -3.29 6.99
C VAL A 93 14.36 -3.83 5.57
N ALA A 94 13.70 -3.17 4.63
CA ALA A 94 13.72 -3.63 3.25
C ALA A 94 15.05 -3.31 2.61
N THR A 95 15.54 -4.23 1.79
CA THR A 95 16.80 -4.05 1.08
C THR A 95 16.64 -4.24 -0.42
N ASN A 96 15.45 -4.59 -0.89
CA ASN A 96 15.18 -4.76 -2.31
C ASN A 96 14.94 -3.40 -2.97
N ALA A 97 14.65 -3.41 -4.26
CA ALA A 97 14.38 -2.17 -4.98
C ALA A 97 13.13 -1.51 -4.42
N LEU A 98 13.11 -0.18 -4.47
CA LEU A 98 11.96 0.56 -3.94
C LEU A 98 10.65 0.15 -4.60
N GLU A 99 10.67 -0.09 -5.90
CA GLU A 99 9.46 -0.50 -6.58
C GLU A 99 9.01 -1.87 -6.18
N GLU A 100 9.95 -2.75 -5.87
CA GLU A 100 9.61 -4.07 -5.38
C GLU A 100 8.99 -3.99 -4.00
N GLU A 101 9.54 -3.13 -3.17
CA GLU A 101 8.97 -2.96 -1.83
C GLU A 101 7.56 -2.38 -1.91
N TRP A 102 7.37 -1.39 -2.77
CA TRP A 102 6.04 -0.81 -2.95
C TRP A 102 5.03 -1.90 -3.33
N ALA A 103 5.40 -2.71 -4.32
CA ALA A 103 4.48 -3.75 -4.81
C ALA A 103 4.24 -4.82 -3.76
N ALA A 104 5.28 -5.23 -3.05
CA ALA A 104 5.12 -6.26 -2.03
C ALA A 104 4.27 -5.77 -0.87
N THR A 105 4.49 -4.53 -0.44
CA THR A 105 3.72 -3.96 0.66
C THR A 105 2.27 -3.76 0.25
N ALA A 106 2.03 -3.21 -0.93
CA ALA A 106 0.67 -3.02 -1.41
C ALA A 106 -0.04 -4.36 -1.54
N GLY A 107 0.63 -5.35 -2.12
CA GLY A 107 0.03 -6.65 -2.28
C GLY A 107 -0.35 -7.29 -0.95
N ALA A 108 0.52 -7.16 0.04
CA ALA A 108 0.24 -7.71 1.36
C ALA A 108 -0.94 -6.99 2.01
N LEU A 109 -0.99 -5.67 1.89
CA LEU A 109 -2.07 -4.91 2.51
C LEU A 109 -3.41 -5.14 1.81
N LEU A 110 -3.38 -5.36 0.50
CA LEU A 110 -4.61 -5.63 -0.23
C LEU A 110 -5.22 -6.97 0.18
N GLN A 111 -4.41 -7.87 0.67
CA GLN A 111 -4.90 -9.17 1.11
C GLN A 111 -5.19 -9.25 2.58
N ALA A 112 -4.81 -8.24 3.33
CA ALA A 112 -4.96 -8.29 4.78
C ALA A 112 -6.43 -8.09 5.16
N PRO A 113 -7.03 -9.03 5.86
CA PRO A 113 -8.42 -8.86 6.24
C PRO A 113 -8.51 -7.88 7.38
N GLY A 114 -9.61 -7.24 7.48
CA GLY A 114 -9.86 -6.37 8.61
C GLY A 114 -9.25 -5.01 8.51
N GLU A 115 -8.74 -4.69 7.39
CA GLU A 115 -8.28 -3.33 7.21
C GLU A 115 -9.41 -2.43 6.93
#